data_508950a1ba305c45074aea32ec70cc56
#
_entry.id   508950a1ba305c45074aea32ec70cc56
#
_cell.length_a   1.000
_cell.length_b   1.000
_cell.length_c   1.000
_cell.angle_alpha   90.00
_cell.angle_beta   90.00
_cell.angle_gamma   90.00
#
_symmetry.space_group_name_H-M   'P 1'
#
loop_
_entity.id
_entity.type
_entity.pdbx_description
1 polymer ?
#
loop_
_entity_poly.entity_id
_entity_poly.type
_entity_poly.pdbx_seq_one_letter_code
_entity_poly.pdbx_strand_id
1 'polypeptide(L)'
;MNSKIVMCGCTESGVETLEFLIEQNITINYIVSLDEEQAKKWNVSGYCSFEKLSKKYNIPIYYPESYSLNQKEDLDFFQHHSFDLLILGGWQRLIPDNILSTLKIGGIGVHGSSEMLPKGRGRSPVNWSLIEGKNRYILQLFLMTPGIDDGDILDFQTFDINKWDTCRTVYYKISVVQKRKLLELIPKIIKNEFKRIPQTGEPTFYPKRTPDDGLINWNQTSEKLYDFIRAITKPYPGAFSYLDNKKIKIWKAQPFDNKITYDQNKVGQIVEIFSSGDFVVNCYTGSLLVTEYDGTVSLSKIFTS
;
A
#
# COMPACT_ATOMS: atom_id res chain seq x y z
N MET A 1 32.55 -7.26 13.19
CA MET A 1 32.15 -7.97 11.96
C MET A 1 31.07 -7.16 11.27
N ASN A 2 31.19 -6.94 9.96
CA ASN A 2 30.11 -6.26 9.24
C ASN A 2 28.91 -7.22 9.10
N SER A 3 27.74 -6.79 9.57
CA SER A 3 26.53 -7.61 9.44
C SER A 3 26.15 -7.80 7.98
N LYS A 4 25.72 -9.01 7.63
CA LYS A 4 25.25 -9.35 6.28
C LYS A 4 23.75 -9.06 6.18
N ILE A 5 23.39 -8.06 5.39
CA ILE A 5 21.99 -7.63 5.18
C ILE A 5 21.51 -8.05 3.80
N VAL A 6 20.33 -8.67 3.74
CA VAL A 6 19.61 -8.95 2.50
C VAL A 6 18.33 -8.14 2.45
N MET A 7 18.01 -7.60 1.27
CA MET A 7 16.74 -6.89 1.06
C MET A 7 15.87 -7.64 0.06
N CYS A 8 14.65 -7.97 0.47
CA CYS A 8 13.64 -8.58 -0.40
C CYS A 8 12.67 -7.52 -0.89
N GLY A 9 12.55 -7.36 -2.22
CA GLY A 9 11.65 -6.36 -2.80
C GLY A 9 11.44 -6.55 -4.28
N CYS A 10 10.30 -6.04 -4.77
CA CYS A 10 9.93 -6.09 -6.20
C CYS A 10 9.00 -4.93 -6.61
N THR A 11 8.99 -3.83 -5.86
CA THR A 11 8.13 -2.67 -6.12
C THR A 11 8.92 -1.36 -6.16
N GLU A 12 8.33 -0.31 -6.73
CA GLU A 12 8.93 1.01 -6.82
C GLU A 12 9.37 1.57 -5.46
N SER A 13 8.54 1.43 -4.42
CA SER A 13 8.89 1.88 -3.06
C SER A 13 10.07 1.11 -2.47
N GLY A 14 10.24 -0.16 -2.86
CA GLY A 14 11.41 -0.96 -2.49
C GLY A 14 12.69 -0.46 -3.16
N VAL A 15 12.62 -0.16 -4.45
CA VAL A 15 13.75 0.43 -5.21
C VAL A 15 14.17 1.75 -4.57
N GLU A 16 13.24 2.66 -4.30
CA GLU A 16 13.53 3.95 -3.64
C GLU A 16 14.12 3.77 -2.23
N THR A 17 13.64 2.76 -1.48
CA THR A 17 14.15 2.48 -0.13
C THR A 17 15.57 1.94 -0.19
N LEU A 18 15.84 0.99 -1.09
CA LEU A 18 17.18 0.43 -1.29
C LEU A 18 18.19 1.52 -1.67
N GLU A 19 17.88 2.32 -2.67
CA GLU A 19 18.76 3.38 -3.14
C GLU A 19 19.08 4.38 -2.02
N PHE A 20 18.05 4.84 -1.31
CA PHE A 20 18.22 5.74 -0.18
C PHE A 20 19.13 5.15 0.93
N LEU A 21 18.91 3.89 1.32
CA LEU A 21 19.71 3.25 2.37
C LEU A 21 21.18 3.16 1.96
N ILE A 22 21.47 2.79 0.71
CA ILE A 22 22.84 2.73 0.18
C ILE A 22 23.51 4.09 0.18
N GLU A 23 22.80 5.13 -0.28
CA GLU A 23 23.30 6.53 -0.29
C GLU A 23 23.57 7.07 1.12
N GLN A 24 22.90 6.51 2.14
CA GLN A 24 23.14 6.78 3.56
C GLN A 24 24.16 5.83 4.20
N ASN A 25 24.97 5.13 3.38
CA ASN A 25 26.03 4.21 3.82
C ASN A 25 25.57 2.97 4.59
N ILE A 26 24.32 2.54 4.41
CA ILE A 26 23.88 1.23 4.88
C ILE A 26 24.32 0.18 3.85
N THR A 27 25.15 -0.75 4.28
CA THR A 27 25.63 -1.82 3.41
C THR A 27 24.55 -2.88 3.22
N ILE A 28 24.08 -3.06 1.99
CA ILE A 28 23.20 -4.15 1.59
C ILE A 28 24.05 -5.17 0.80
N ASN A 29 24.10 -6.40 1.26
CA ASN A 29 24.98 -7.43 0.71
C ASN A 29 24.36 -8.20 -0.45
N TYR A 30 23.02 -8.34 -0.44
CA TYR A 30 22.26 -9.05 -1.45
C TYR A 30 20.87 -8.44 -1.64
N ILE A 31 20.38 -8.56 -2.86
CA ILE A 31 18.99 -8.26 -3.21
C ILE A 31 18.30 -9.58 -3.54
N VAL A 32 17.10 -9.81 -3.03
CA VAL A 32 16.18 -10.85 -3.49
C VAL A 32 15.04 -10.15 -4.18
N SER A 33 14.84 -10.40 -5.47
CA SER A 33 13.82 -9.73 -6.28
C SER A 33 13.25 -10.67 -7.33
N LEU A 34 12.30 -10.18 -8.10
CA LEU A 34 11.74 -10.89 -9.24
C LEU A 34 12.27 -10.28 -10.53
N ASP A 35 12.43 -11.11 -11.55
CA ASP A 35 12.59 -10.62 -12.92
C ASP A 35 11.22 -10.29 -13.55
N GLU A 36 11.24 -9.78 -14.79
CA GLU A 36 10.02 -9.38 -15.49
C GLU A 36 9.10 -10.57 -15.82
N GLU A 37 9.67 -11.74 -16.12
CA GLU A 37 8.90 -12.94 -16.46
C GLU A 37 8.20 -13.49 -15.21
N GLN A 38 8.92 -13.56 -14.11
CA GLN A 38 8.39 -13.94 -12.81
C GLN A 38 7.30 -12.99 -12.34
N ALA A 39 7.52 -11.68 -12.49
CA ALA A 39 6.54 -10.66 -12.11
C ALA A 39 5.23 -10.77 -12.93
N LYS A 40 5.34 -11.03 -14.22
CA LYS A 40 4.18 -11.31 -15.10
C LYS A 40 3.49 -12.61 -14.71
N LYS A 41 4.26 -13.71 -14.52
CA LYS A 41 3.74 -15.03 -14.13
C LYS A 41 2.92 -14.97 -12.85
N TRP A 42 3.37 -14.21 -11.87
CA TRP A 42 2.69 -14.09 -10.56
C TRP A 42 1.78 -12.88 -10.43
N ASN A 43 1.58 -12.13 -11.52
CA ASN A 43 0.72 -10.95 -11.59
C ASN A 43 1.00 -9.96 -10.44
N VAL A 44 2.27 -9.54 -10.31
CA VAL A 44 2.73 -8.67 -9.22
C VAL A 44 2.30 -7.24 -9.48
N SER A 45 1.45 -6.72 -8.61
CA SER A 45 0.97 -5.34 -8.70
C SER A 45 2.09 -4.35 -8.31
N GLY A 46 2.30 -3.32 -9.15
CA GLY A 46 3.31 -2.30 -8.90
C GLY A 46 4.75 -2.82 -8.99
N TYR A 47 4.98 -3.86 -9.78
CA TYR A 47 6.32 -4.39 -10.02
C TYR A 47 7.27 -3.32 -10.55
N CYS A 48 8.48 -3.32 -9.99
CA CYS A 48 9.61 -2.53 -10.46
C CYS A 48 10.89 -3.36 -10.33
N SER A 49 11.68 -3.40 -11.40
CA SER A 49 12.94 -4.17 -11.43
C SER A 49 14.02 -3.52 -10.57
N PHE A 50 14.72 -4.32 -9.79
CA PHE A 50 15.89 -3.92 -8.99
C PHE A 50 17.21 -4.02 -9.76
N GLU A 51 17.20 -4.51 -10.99
CA GLU A 51 18.39 -4.81 -11.78
C GLU A 51 19.29 -3.57 -12.02
N LYS A 52 18.68 -2.41 -12.26
CA LYS A 52 19.42 -1.16 -12.45
C LYS A 52 20.23 -0.78 -11.21
N LEU A 53 19.65 -0.93 -10.01
CA LEU A 53 20.35 -0.65 -8.76
C LEU A 53 21.41 -1.71 -8.45
N SER A 54 21.11 -2.99 -8.68
CA SER A 54 22.07 -4.07 -8.57
C SER A 54 23.33 -3.76 -9.38
N LYS A 55 23.20 -3.38 -10.65
CA LYS A 55 24.31 -2.98 -11.53
C LYS A 55 25.00 -1.71 -11.07
N LYS A 56 24.23 -0.66 -10.71
CA LYS A 56 24.77 0.65 -10.28
C LYS A 56 25.67 0.55 -9.05
N TYR A 57 25.25 -0.28 -8.09
CA TYR A 57 25.95 -0.39 -6.81
C TYR A 57 26.76 -1.69 -6.65
N ASN A 58 26.82 -2.51 -7.71
CA ASN A 58 27.49 -3.81 -7.72
C ASN A 58 27.03 -4.74 -6.58
N ILE A 59 25.72 -4.80 -6.35
CA ILE A 59 25.10 -5.66 -5.34
C ILE A 59 24.52 -6.87 -6.06
N PRO A 60 24.89 -8.11 -5.70
CA PRO A 60 24.35 -9.31 -6.32
C PRO A 60 22.84 -9.43 -6.07
N ILE A 61 22.12 -9.88 -7.10
CA ILE A 61 20.67 -10.11 -7.06
C ILE A 61 20.39 -11.62 -7.21
N TYR A 62 19.49 -12.13 -6.39
CA TYR A 62 18.95 -13.47 -6.46
C TYR A 62 17.50 -13.42 -6.91
N TYR A 63 17.18 -14.20 -7.92
CA TYR A 63 15.81 -14.39 -8.42
C TYR A 63 15.31 -15.75 -7.90
N PRO A 64 14.31 -15.78 -7.00
CA PRO A 64 13.89 -17.00 -6.36
C PRO A 64 13.08 -17.91 -7.29
N GLU A 65 13.11 -19.20 -7.03
CA GLU A 65 12.32 -20.20 -7.75
C GLU A 65 10.81 -20.05 -7.45
N SER A 66 10.47 -19.49 -6.29
CA SER A 66 9.10 -19.22 -5.87
C SER A 66 8.97 -17.83 -5.25
N TYR A 67 7.92 -17.09 -5.64
CA TYR A 67 7.59 -15.80 -4.99
C TYR A 67 7.32 -15.95 -3.49
N SER A 68 6.94 -17.13 -3.04
CA SER A 68 6.72 -17.41 -1.61
C SER A 68 7.98 -17.93 -0.90
N LEU A 69 9.13 -18.02 -1.60
CA LEU A 69 10.42 -18.51 -1.07
C LEU A 69 10.30 -19.90 -0.40
N ASN A 70 9.48 -20.78 -0.97
CA ASN A 70 9.17 -22.09 -0.38
C ASN A 70 9.80 -23.28 -1.13
N GLN A 71 10.65 -23.02 -2.13
CA GLN A 71 11.38 -24.06 -2.81
C GLN A 71 12.69 -24.37 -2.07
N LYS A 72 13.22 -25.55 -2.31
CA LYS A 72 14.46 -25.99 -1.67
C LYS A 72 15.63 -25.08 -2.03
N GLU A 73 15.72 -24.68 -3.27
CA GLU A 73 16.76 -23.79 -3.81
C GLU A 73 16.75 -22.44 -3.12
N ASP A 74 15.56 -21.90 -2.82
CA ASP A 74 15.39 -20.65 -2.08
C ASP A 74 15.96 -20.81 -0.65
N LEU A 75 15.64 -21.91 0.04
CA LEU A 75 16.16 -22.19 1.37
C LEU A 75 17.68 -22.40 1.35
N ASP A 76 18.18 -23.18 0.41
CA ASP A 76 19.63 -23.46 0.24
C ASP A 76 20.40 -22.13 0.03
N PHE A 77 19.83 -21.18 -0.73
CA PHE A 77 20.40 -19.85 -0.91
C PHE A 77 20.55 -19.10 0.42
N PHE A 78 19.49 -19.01 1.22
CA PHE A 78 19.54 -18.30 2.51
C PHE A 78 20.49 -19.00 3.51
N GLN A 79 20.49 -20.32 3.58
CA GLN A 79 21.39 -21.09 4.45
C GLN A 79 22.86 -20.89 4.06
N HIS A 80 23.17 -20.95 2.76
CA HIS A 80 24.53 -20.78 2.26
C HIS A 80 25.12 -19.41 2.60
N HIS A 81 24.31 -18.33 2.41
CA HIS A 81 24.77 -16.97 2.63
C HIS A 81 24.78 -16.55 4.09
N SER A 82 24.01 -17.20 4.96
CA SER A 82 23.98 -16.94 6.42
C SER A 82 23.82 -15.47 6.73
N PHE A 83 22.72 -14.85 6.27
CA PHE A 83 22.42 -13.46 6.51
C PHE A 83 22.13 -13.18 8.00
N ASP A 84 22.48 -11.99 8.45
CA ASP A 84 22.16 -11.55 9.81
C ASP A 84 20.76 -10.91 9.85
N LEU A 85 20.44 -10.10 8.87
CA LEU A 85 19.20 -9.31 8.83
C LEU A 85 18.56 -9.33 7.44
N LEU A 86 17.24 -9.52 7.41
CA LEU A 86 16.42 -9.35 6.20
C LEU A 86 15.55 -8.09 6.33
N ILE A 87 15.47 -7.29 5.26
CA ILE A 87 14.62 -6.10 5.19
C ILE A 87 13.58 -6.31 4.09
N LEU A 88 12.29 -6.11 4.40
CA LEU A 88 11.25 -6.10 3.38
C LEU A 88 11.12 -4.71 2.74
N GLY A 89 11.33 -4.67 1.43
CA GLY A 89 11.16 -3.48 0.60
C GLY A 89 10.11 -3.70 -0.50
N GLY A 90 8.85 -3.85 -0.13
CA GLY A 90 7.76 -4.06 -1.10
C GLY A 90 7.65 -5.51 -1.61
N TRP A 91 7.92 -6.47 -0.78
CA TRP A 91 7.64 -7.90 -1.02
C TRP A 91 6.20 -8.21 -0.60
N GLN A 92 5.41 -8.85 -1.46
CA GLN A 92 3.95 -9.01 -1.24
C GLN A 92 3.56 -10.44 -0.80
N ARG A 93 4.49 -11.20 -0.25
CA ARG A 93 4.27 -12.55 0.28
C ARG A 93 4.85 -12.64 1.69
N LEU A 94 4.30 -13.53 2.49
CA LEU A 94 4.91 -13.89 3.77
C LEU A 94 6.26 -14.56 3.52
N ILE A 95 7.21 -14.31 4.38
CA ILE A 95 8.49 -15.03 4.40
C ILE A 95 8.30 -16.30 5.23
N PRO A 96 8.60 -17.48 4.69
CA PRO A 96 8.42 -18.75 5.40
C PRO A 96 9.27 -18.86 6.65
N ASP A 97 8.81 -19.62 7.64
CA ASP A 97 9.50 -19.84 8.89
C ASP A 97 10.92 -20.44 8.70
N ASN A 98 11.08 -21.39 7.79
CA ASN A 98 12.36 -21.98 7.47
C ASN A 98 13.38 -20.97 6.92
N ILE A 99 12.93 -19.93 6.22
CA ILE A 99 13.79 -18.81 5.78
C ILE A 99 14.09 -17.88 6.96
N LEU A 100 13.06 -17.47 7.73
CA LEU A 100 13.27 -16.63 8.91
C LEU A 100 14.24 -17.24 9.91
N SER A 101 14.17 -18.55 10.10
CA SER A 101 15.07 -19.30 11.01
C SER A 101 16.52 -19.36 10.55
N THR A 102 16.84 -19.05 9.28
CA THR A 102 18.23 -18.92 8.81
C THR A 102 18.90 -17.61 9.19
N LEU A 103 18.12 -16.61 9.58
CA LEU A 103 18.59 -15.26 9.89
C LEU A 103 19.09 -15.21 11.34
N LYS A 104 20.28 -14.65 11.57
CA LYS A 104 20.84 -14.58 12.94
C LYS A 104 20.11 -13.57 13.83
N ILE A 105 19.64 -12.46 13.27
CA ILE A 105 18.91 -11.43 14.00
C ILE A 105 17.42 -11.55 13.72
N GLY A 106 17.05 -11.74 12.45
CA GLY A 106 15.68 -11.86 12.00
C GLY A 106 15.36 -10.97 10.79
N GLY A 107 14.09 -10.74 10.56
CA GLY A 107 13.62 -9.90 9.45
C GLY A 107 12.82 -8.69 9.95
N ILE A 108 13.00 -7.54 9.29
CA ILE A 108 12.19 -6.34 9.51
C ILE A 108 11.05 -6.32 8.51
N GLY A 109 9.81 -6.44 9.01
CA GLY A 109 8.59 -6.17 8.28
C GLY A 109 8.16 -4.72 8.44
N VAL A 110 7.39 -4.23 7.47
CA VAL A 110 6.80 -2.89 7.50
C VAL A 110 5.30 -3.02 7.28
N HIS A 111 4.52 -2.54 8.23
CA HIS A 111 3.07 -2.49 8.13
C HIS A 111 2.57 -1.13 8.56
N GLY A 112 1.46 -0.70 7.98
CA GLY A 112 0.85 0.55 8.40
C GLY A 112 -0.67 0.49 8.32
N SER A 113 -1.31 1.14 9.27
CA SER A 113 -2.76 1.33 9.30
C SER A 113 -3.12 2.58 10.12
N SER A 114 -4.40 2.87 10.28
CA SER A 114 -4.85 3.96 11.15
C SER A 114 -4.73 3.64 12.65
N GLU A 115 -4.39 2.40 13.00
CA GLU A 115 -4.29 1.90 14.37
C GLU A 115 -2.97 1.16 14.62
N MET A 116 -2.59 1.03 15.89
CA MET A 116 -1.43 0.23 16.27
C MET A 116 -1.74 -1.26 16.11
N LEU A 117 -0.75 -2.03 15.66
CA LEU A 117 -0.82 -3.49 15.71
C LEU A 117 -1.11 -3.97 17.15
N PRO A 118 -1.96 -4.99 17.31
CA PRO A 118 -2.43 -5.97 16.33
C PRO A 118 -3.66 -5.56 15.53
N LYS A 119 -4.14 -4.33 15.63
CA LYS A 119 -5.27 -3.86 14.84
C LYS A 119 -4.86 -3.43 13.44
N GLY A 120 -5.75 -3.67 12.46
CA GLY A 120 -5.54 -3.29 11.07
C GLY A 120 -4.50 -4.12 10.33
N ARG A 121 -4.21 -5.36 10.74
CA ARG A 121 -3.41 -6.32 9.99
C ARG A 121 -4.04 -6.64 8.64
N GLY A 122 -3.30 -7.25 7.73
CA GLY A 122 -3.80 -7.80 6.47
C GLY A 122 -3.56 -6.90 5.27
N ARG A 123 -4.58 -6.74 4.40
CA ARG A 123 -4.39 -6.23 3.03
C ARG A 123 -5.00 -4.84 2.82
N SER A 124 -4.37 -4.07 1.91
CA SER A 124 -4.89 -2.76 1.45
C SER A 124 -5.14 -1.72 2.58
N PRO A 125 -4.30 -1.61 3.61
CA PRO A 125 -4.58 -0.77 4.78
C PRO A 125 -4.69 0.72 4.44
N VAL A 126 -3.97 1.21 3.42
CA VAL A 126 -4.07 2.60 2.94
C VAL A 126 -5.47 2.88 2.39
N ASN A 127 -5.98 1.97 1.54
CA ASN A 127 -7.32 2.14 0.97
C ASN A 127 -8.38 2.14 2.08
N TRP A 128 -8.30 1.20 3.00
CA TRP A 128 -9.25 1.11 4.12
C TRP A 128 -9.19 2.34 5.02
N SER A 129 -8.00 2.83 5.36
CA SER A 129 -7.86 4.05 6.17
C SER A 129 -8.54 5.27 5.52
N LEU A 130 -8.42 5.42 4.19
CA LEU A 130 -9.08 6.50 3.46
C LEU A 130 -10.60 6.29 3.34
N ILE A 131 -11.06 5.08 2.99
CA ILE A 131 -12.49 4.72 2.88
C ILE A 131 -13.22 4.97 4.20
N GLU A 132 -12.56 4.66 5.32
CA GLU A 132 -13.10 4.87 6.67
C GLU A 132 -12.99 6.33 7.15
N GLY A 133 -12.45 7.23 6.34
CA GLY A 133 -12.29 8.66 6.69
C GLY A 133 -11.34 8.89 7.86
N LYS A 134 -10.33 8.03 8.04
CA LYS A 134 -9.37 8.20 9.12
C LYS A 134 -8.50 9.43 8.87
N ASN A 135 -8.08 10.10 9.95
CA ASN A 135 -7.28 11.32 9.91
C ASN A 135 -5.80 11.12 10.25
N ARG A 136 -5.40 9.88 10.55
CA ARG A 136 -4.01 9.50 10.86
C ARG A 136 -3.65 8.18 10.25
N TYR A 137 -2.35 7.98 10.06
CA TYR A 137 -1.75 6.71 9.66
C TYR A 137 -0.53 6.44 10.54
N ILE A 138 -0.33 5.20 10.95
CA ILE A 138 0.79 4.76 11.78
C ILE A 138 1.58 3.75 10.97
N LEU A 139 2.79 4.12 10.58
CA LEU A 139 3.72 3.17 9.97
C LEU A 139 4.52 2.49 11.07
N GLN A 140 4.54 1.17 11.06
CA GLN A 140 5.15 0.35 12.09
C GLN A 140 6.18 -0.59 11.46
N LEU A 141 7.38 -0.64 12.04
CA LEU A 141 8.41 -1.60 11.72
C LEU A 141 8.36 -2.67 12.80
N PHE A 142 8.33 -3.92 12.42
CA PHE A 142 8.20 -5.04 13.34
C PHE A 142 9.14 -6.18 13.01
N LEU A 143 9.48 -7.00 13.99
CA LEU A 143 10.26 -8.21 13.79
C LEU A 143 9.36 -9.28 13.19
N MET A 144 9.69 -9.75 11.99
CA MET A 144 8.86 -10.74 11.31
C MET A 144 8.82 -12.06 12.04
N THR A 145 7.65 -12.65 12.06
CA THR A 145 7.33 -14.00 12.48
C THR A 145 6.60 -14.69 11.32
N PRO A 146 6.35 -16.00 11.36
CA PRO A 146 5.62 -16.72 10.31
C PRO A 146 4.17 -16.24 10.10
N GLY A 147 3.59 -15.58 11.09
CA GLY A 147 2.21 -15.07 11.03
C GLY A 147 2.05 -13.76 10.25
N ILE A 148 0.81 -13.29 10.16
CA ILE A 148 0.49 -12.06 9.43
C ILE A 148 0.68 -10.86 10.35
N ASP A 149 1.72 -10.08 10.13
CA ASP A 149 2.02 -8.81 10.82
C ASP A 149 1.95 -8.94 12.36
N ASP A 150 2.38 -10.07 12.93
CA ASP A 150 2.14 -10.44 14.32
C ASP A 150 3.37 -10.39 15.24
N GLY A 151 4.52 -10.03 14.71
CA GLY A 151 5.74 -9.91 15.50
C GLY A 151 5.83 -8.61 16.31
N ASP A 152 6.77 -8.58 17.24
CA ASP A 152 7.01 -7.43 18.11
C ASP A 152 7.31 -6.15 17.32
N ILE A 153 6.71 -5.03 17.71
CA ILE A 153 6.96 -3.73 17.09
C ILE A 153 8.34 -3.24 17.53
N LEU A 154 9.17 -2.82 16.59
CA LEU A 154 10.53 -2.32 16.80
C LEU A 154 10.57 -0.79 16.83
N ASP A 155 9.79 -0.15 15.97
CA ASP A 155 9.65 1.30 15.90
C ASP A 155 8.37 1.66 15.15
N PHE A 156 7.90 2.89 15.31
CA PHE A 156 6.74 3.39 14.58
C PHE A 156 6.78 4.91 14.43
N GLN A 157 6.04 5.41 13.45
CA GLN A 157 5.79 6.84 13.31
C GLN A 157 4.37 7.08 12.81
N THR A 158 3.69 8.03 13.47
CA THR A 158 2.38 8.53 13.03
C THR A 158 2.55 9.71 12.10
N PHE A 159 1.68 9.80 11.10
CA PHE A 159 1.51 10.99 10.26
C PHE A 159 0.03 11.20 9.93
N ASP A 160 -0.32 12.43 9.54
CA ASP A 160 -1.69 12.80 9.25
C ASP A 160 -2.15 12.31 7.88
N ILE A 161 -3.41 11.84 7.81
CA ILE A 161 -4.19 11.76 6.59
C ILE A 161 -5.08 13.01 6.56
N ASN A 162 -4.83 13.91 5.64
CA ASN A 162 -5.63 15.12 5.50
C ASN A 162 -6.69 14.99 4.41
N LYS A 163 -7.59 15.98 4.33
CA LYS A 163 -8.70 15.94 3.38
C LYS A 163 -8.29 16.03 1.90
N TRP A 164 -7.05 16.39 1.60
CA TRP A 164 -6.53 16.45 0.23
C TRP A 164 -5.74 15.21 -0.17
N ASP A 165 -5.45 14.31 0.80
CA ASP A 165 -4.70 13.10 0.50
C ASP A 165 -5.51 12.15 -0.37
N THR A 166 -4.84 11.55 -1.33
CA THR A 166 -5.27 10.36 -2.07
C THR A 166 -4.44 9.15 -1.63
N CYS A 167 -4.81 7.96 -2.05
CA CYS A 167 -3.97 6.78 -1.82
C CYS A 167 -2.51 7.02 -2.25
N ARG A 168 -2.29 7.71 -3.36
CA ARG A 168 -0.95 8.02 -3.87
C ARG A 168 -0.14 8.90 -2.93
N THR A 169 -0.73 9.99 -2.41
CA THR A 169 -0.02 10.89 -1.49
C THR A 169 0.24 10.25 -0.14
N VAL A 170 -0.64 9.35 0.33
CA VAL A 170 -0.38 8.54 1.53
C VAL A 170 0.82 7.61 1.30
N TYR A 171 0.93 6.97 0.11
CA TYR A 171 2.12 6.17 -0.23
C TYR A 171 3.42 6.99 -0.26
N TYR A 172 3.37 8.24 -0.72
CA TYR A 172 4.55 9.13 -0.65
C TYR A 172 4.97 9.39 0.80
N LYS A 173 4.02 9.64 1.70
CA LYS A 173 4.29 9.81 3.13
C LYS A 173 4.87 8.53 3.75
N ILE A 174 4.31 7.37 3.39
CA ILE A 174 4.85 6.06 3.80
C ILE A 174 6.30 5.90 3.35
N SER A 175 6.61 6.15 2.08
CA SER A 175 7.97 6.05 1.54
C SER A 175 8.96 6.94 2.32
N VAL A 176 8.58 8.18 2.62
CA VAL A 176 9.42 9.11 3.39
C VAL A 176 9.67 8.60 4.81
N VAL A 177 8.62 8.17 5.50
CA VAL A 177 8.71 7.69 6.89
C VAL A 177 9.47 6.37 6.97
N GLN A 178 9.17 5.43 6.07
CA GLN A 178 9.84 4.12 6.01
C GLN A 178 11.36 4.26 5.84
N LYS A 179 11.80 5.06 4.87
CA LYS A 179 13.23 5.28 4.61
C LYS A 179 13.94 5.83 5.86
N ARG A 180 13.37 6.84 6.51
CA ARG A 180 13.94 7.45 7.71
C ARG A 180 13.98 6.47 8.88
N LYS A 181 12.89 5.76 9.13
CA LYS A 181 12.81 4.81 10.23
C LYS A 181 13.73 3.60 10.04
N LEU A 182 13.88 3.08 8.85
CA LEU A 182 14.85 2.03 8.55
C LEU A 182 16.28 2.52 8.77
N LEU A 183 16.62 3.74 8.32
CA LEU A 183 17.95 4.33 8.54
C LEU A 183 18.29 4.45 10.03
N GLU A 184 17.33 4.86 10.87
CA GLU A 184 17.50 4.99 12.32
C GLU A 184 17.58 3.62 13.03
N LEU A 185 16.80 2.64 12.55
CA LEU A 185 16.60 1.37 13.23
C LEU A 185 17.69 0.33 12.90
N ILE A 186 18.13 0.23 11.64
CA ILE A 186 19.09 -0.79 11.21
C ILE A 186 20.38 -0.78 12.05
N PRO A 187 21.06 0.36 12.29
CA PRO A 187 22.25 0.38 13.11
C PRO A 187 22.01 -0.06 14.56
N LYS A 188 20.84 0.27 15.14
CA LYS A 188 20.46 -0.15 16.49
C LYS A 188 20.26 -1.67 16.56
N ILE A 189 19.60 -2.23 15.56
CA ILE A 189 19.39 -3.69 15.46
C ILE A 189 20.71 -4.42 15.38
N ILE A 190 21.62 -3.97 14.52
CA ILE A 190 22.95 -4.58 14.36
C ILE A 190 23.75 -4.57 15.67
N LYS A 191 23.61 -3.50 16.46
CA LYS A 191 24.27 -3.36 17.77
C LYS A 191 23.51 -4.04 18.91
N ASN A 192 22.35 -4.63 18.65
CA ASN A 192 21.42 -5.14 19.65
C ASN A 192 20.95 -4.06 20.66
N GLU A 193 20.82 -2.81 20.20
CA GLU A 193 20.40 -1.63 20.96
C GLU A 193 18.97 -1.21 20.63
N PHE A 194 18.05 -2.15 20.48
CA PHE A 194 16.66 -1.89 20.13
C PHE A 194 15.70 -2.46 21.18
N LYS A 195 14.51 -1.89 21.21
CA LYS A 195 13.43 -2.37 22.07
C LYS A 195 12.44 -3.19 21.24
N ARG A 196 11.81 -4.14 21.90
CA ARG A 196 10.68 -4.90 21.36
C ARG A 196 9.44 -4.52 22.14
N ILE A 197 8.40 -4.16 21.44
CA ILE A 197 7.09 -3.82 22.00
C ILE A 197 6.13 -4.94 21.59
N PRO A 198 5.75 -5.84 22.50
CA PRO A 198 4.81 -6.91 22.21
C PRO A 198 3.47 -6.34 21.74
N GLN A 199 2.87 -6.97 20.75
CA GLN A 199 1.51 -6.64 20.35
C GLN A 199 0.54 -7.20 21.39
N THR A 200 -0.40 -6.36 21.85
CA THR A 200 -1.38 -6.73 22.89
C THR A 200 -2.80 -6.43 22.42
N GLY A 201 -3.77 -7.25 22.84
CA GLY A 201 -5.17 -7.12 22.50
C GLY A 201 -5.59 -7.99 21.30
N GLU A 202 -6.87 -7.92 20.96
CA GLU A 202 -7.46 -8.72 19.89
C GLU A 202 -7.08 -8.14 18.51
N PRO A 203 -6.58 -8.98 17.57
CA PRO A 203 -6.23 -8.54 16.23
C PRO A 203 -7.48 -8.26 15.38
N THR A 204 -7.38 -7.27 14.51
CA THR A 204 -8.34 -7.05 13.42
C THR A 204 -7.65 -7.15 12.08
N PHE A 205 -8.40 -7.56 11.03
CA PHE A 205 -7.83 -7.81 9.71
C PHE A 205 -8.60 -7.07 8.64
N TYR A 206 -7.89 -6.35 7.79
CA TYR A 206 -8.45 -5.80 6.57
C TYR A 206 -8.43 -6.84 5.43
N PRO A 207 -9.55 -7.05 4.74
CA PRO A 207 -9.60 -7.95 3.59
C PRO A 207 -8.88 -7.35 2.38
N LYS A 208 -8.44 -8.24 1.48
CA LYS A 208 -7.93 -7.83 0.16
C LYS A 208 -9.08 -7.23 -0.65
N ARG A 209 -8.81 -6.11 -1.32
CA ARG A 209 -9.71 -5.51 -2.29
C ARG A 209 -9.44 -6.03 -3.70
N THR A 210 -10.49 -6.11 -4.50
CA THR A 210 -10.48 -6.47 -5.92
C THR A 210 -10.95 -5.28 -6.76
N PRO A 211 -10.78 -5.27 -8.08
CA PRO A 211 -11.33 -4.23 -8.93
C PRO A 211 -12.86 -4.06 -8.82
N ASP A 212 -13.59 -5.14 -8.55
CA ASP A 212 -15.05 -5.11 -8.45
C ASP A 212 -15.54 -4.42 -7.17
N ASP A 213 -14.70 -4.38 -6.12
CA ASP A 213 -14.97 -3.58 -4.92
C ASP A 213 -14.93 -2.06 -5.17
N GLY A 214 -14.63 -1.63 -6.41
CA GLY A 214 -14.67 -0.24 -6.83
C GLY A 214 -16.06 0.28 -7.23
N LEU A 215 -17.11 -0.53 -7.17
CA LEU A 215 -18.48 -0.11 -7.48
C LEU A 215 -18.98 0.93 -6.46
N ILE A 216 -19.45 2.07 -6.96
CA ILE A 216 -19.90 3.19 -6.13
C ILE A 216 -21.31 2.91 -5.61
N ASN A 217 -21.51 2.99 -4.30
CA ASN A 217 -22.82 3.05 -3.68
C ASN A 217 -23.22 4.52 -3.46
N TRP A 218 -24.06 5.05 -4.33
CA TRP A 218 -24.50 6.45 -4.30
C TRP A 218 -25.34 6.80 -3.06
N ASN A 219 -25.92 5.82 -2.36
CA ASN A 219 -26.64 6.00 -1.09
C ASN A 219 -25.69 6.30 0.09
N GLN A 220 -24.73 7.18 -0.14
CA GLN A 220 -23.78 7.69 0.84
C GLN A 220 -23.72 9.22 0.78
N THR A 221 -23.11 9.82 1.81
CA THR A 221 -22.84 11.27 1.79
C THR A 221 -21.75 11.62 0.79
N SER A 222 -21.73 12.85 0.30
CA SER A 222 -20.71 13.33 -0.63
C SER A 222 -19.30 13.18 -0.07
N GLU A 223 -19.10 13.33 1.25
CA GLU A 223 -17.82 13.14 1.92
C GLU A 223 -17.37 11.69 1.90
N LYS A 224 -18.28 10.74 2.18
CA LYS A 224 -17.97 9.31 2.11
C LYS A 224 -17.65 8.85 0.69
N LEU A 225 -18.36 9.37 -0.29
CA LEU A 225 -18.08 9.09 -1.70
C LEU A 225 -16.73 9.67 -2.12
N TYR A 226 -16.41 10.87 -1.66
CA TYR A 226 -15.09 11.46 -1.84
C TYR A 226 -13.98 10.59 -1.24
N ASP A 227 -14.13 10.16 0.01
CA ASP A 227 -13.18 9.28 0.68
C ASP A 227 -13.00 7.96 -0.06
N PHE A 228 -14.09 7.38 -0.54
CA PHE A 228 -14.05 6.17 -1.36
C PHE A 228 -13.28 6.36 -2.67
N ILE A 229 -13.59 7.43 -3.43
CA ILE A 229 -12.96 7.69 -4.73
C ILE A 229 -11.46 7.97 -4.57
N ARG A 230 -11.08 8.86 -3.63
CA ARG A 230 -9.67 9.19 -3.39
C ARG A 230 -8.84 8.01 -2.85
N ALA A 231 -9.51 7.03 -2.22
CA ALA A 231 -8.86 5.83 -1.70
C ALA A 231 -8.43 4.85 -2.79
N ILE A 232 -9.15 4.79 -3.91
CA ILE A 232 -8.97 3.78 -4.96
C ILE A 232 -8.69 4.40 -6.35
N THR A 233 -8.38 5.69 -6.39
CA THR A 233 -7.90 6.35 -7.61
C THR A 233 -6.52 5.81 -8.05
N LYS A 234 -5.98 6.30 -9.14
CA LYS A 234 -4.66 5.87 -9.67
C LYS A 234 -3.60 5.80 -8.56
N PRO A 235 -2.80 4.70 -8.48
CA PRO A 235 -2.59 3.64 -9.47
C PRO A 235 -3.58 2.46 -9.40
N TYR A 236 -4.61 2.52 -8.57
CA TYR A 236 -5.63 1.48 -8.49
C TYR A 236 -6.60 1.52 -9.68
N PRO A 237 -7.46 0.49 -9.85
CA PRO A 237 -8.40 0.39 -10.97
C PRO A 237 -9.46 1.50 -11.05
N GLY A 238 -9.65 2.29 -9.98
CA GLY A 238 -10.60 3.40 -9.89
C GLY A 238 -11.96 3.00 -9.37
N ALA A 239 -12.70 4.01 -8.86
CA ALA A 239 -14.11 3.87 -8.55
C ALA A 239 -14.92 3.85 -9.85
N PHE A 240 -16.04 3.15 -9.86
CA PHE A 240 -16.88 3.08 -11.05
C PHE A 240 -18.38 2.95 -10.72
N SER A 241 -19.19 3.30 -11.69
CA SER A 241 -20.63 3.05 -11.69
C SER A 241 -21.11 2.80 -13.12
N TYR A 242 -22.37 2.52 -13.32
CA TYR A 242 -22.92 2.27 -14.65
C TYR A 242 -23.92 3.35 -15.05
N LEU A 243 -23.91 3.72 -16.31
CA LEU A 243 -24.86 4.63 -16.93
C LEU A 243 -25.35 3.99 -18.23
N ASP A 244 -26.63 3.68 -18.33
CA ASP A 244 -27.19 2.93 -19.50
C ASP A 244 -26.37 1.66 -19.80
N ASN A 245 -26.05 0.86 -18.81
CA ASN A 245 -25.21 -0.35 -18.87
C ASN A 245 -23.76 -0.13 -19.35
N LYS A 246 -23.29 1.10 -19.46
CA LYS A 246 -21.89 1.42 -19.76
C LYS A 246 -21.16 1.80 -18.49
N LYS A 247 -19.98 1.18 -18.30
CA LYS A 247 -19.11 1.44 -17.15
C LYS A 247 -18.48 2.82 -17.26
N ILE A 248 -18.72 3.67 -16.28
CA ILE A 248 -18.08 4.98 -16.12
C ILE A 248 -17.11 4.89 -14.95
N LYS A 249 -15.83 5.17 -15.20
CA LYS A 249 -14.83 5.25 -14.13
C LYS A 249 -14.69 6.68 -13.65
N ILE A 250 -14.62 6.85 -12.34
CA ILE A 250 -14.44 8.16 -11.69
C ILE A 250 -13.09 8.15 -10.98
N TRP A 251 -12.20 9.04 -11.43
CA TRP A 251 -10.84 9.16 -10.91
C TRP A 251 -10.69 10.26 -9.88
N LYS A 252 -11.43 11.39 -10.08
CA LYS A 252 -11.34 12.54 -9.19
C LYS A 252 -12.72 13.16 -9.01
N ALA A 253 -13.07 13.35 -7.77
CA ALA A 253 -14.28 14.04 -7.36
C ALA A 253 -14.03 14.79 -6.06
N GLN A 254 -14.93 15.66 -5.67
CA GLN A 254 -14.94 16.36 -4.38
C GLN A 254 -16.38 16.71 -3.98
N PRO A 255 -16.68 16.85 -2.67
CA PRO A 255 -17.94 17.43 -2.24
C PRO A 255 -18.14 18.78 -2.92
N PHE A 256 -19.32 18.97 -3.50
CA PHE A 256 -19.65 20.21 -4.23
C PHE A 256 -20.29 21.22 -3.28
N ASP A 257 -21.47 20.89 -2.78
CA ASP A 257 -22.18 21.72 -1.82
C ASP A 257 -23.26 20.93 -1.07
N ASN A 258 -23.57 21.34 0.16
CA ASN A 258 -24.64 20.77 0.98
C ASN A 258 -25.87 21.65 1.09
N LYS A 259 -25.83 22.91 0.57
CA LYS A 259 -26.92 23.86 0.59
C LYS A 259 -27.62 24.00 -0.76
N ILE A 260 -26.90 23.71 -1.85
CA ILE A 260 -27.49 23.55 -3.18
C ILE A 260 -28.13 22.16 -3.20
N THR A 261 -29.45 22.12 -3.06
CA THR A 261 -30.22 20.89 -2.90
C THR A 261 -30.90 20.46 -4.19
N TYR A 262 -30.98 19.17 -4.39
CA TYR A 262 -31.64 18.51 -5.51
C TYR A 262 -32.69 17.51 -4.98
N ASP A 263 -33.46 16.89 -5.89
CA ASP A 263 -34.50 15.94 -5.53
C ASP A 263 -33.92 14.72 -4.82
N GLN A 264 -34.19 14.56 -3.54
CA GLN A 264 -33.65 13.49 -2.69
C GLN A 264 -34.12 12.09 -3.12
N ASN A 265 -35.17 11.97 -3.94
CA ASN A 265 -35.60 10.67 -4.50
C ASN A 265 -34.79 10.25 -5.70
N LYS A 266 -33.85 11.07 -6.16
CA LYS A 266 -33.01 10.81 -7.36
C LYS A 266 -31.53 10.75 -7.03
N VAL A 267 -31.18 9.95 -6.02
CA VAL A 267 -29.79 9.69 -5.66
C VAL A 267 -29.07 9.03 -6.83
N GLY A 268 -27.85 9.47 -7.12
CA GLY A 268 -27.06 9.04 -8.28
C GLY A 268 -27.39 9.77 -9.58
N GLN A 269 -28.33 10.74 -9.58
CA GLN A 269 -28.65 11.51 -10.78
C GLN A 269 -27.56 12.54 -11.09
N ILE A 270 -27.19 12.63 -12.36
CA ILE A 270 -26.37 13.73 -12.89
C ILE A 270 -27.29 14.95 -13.02
N VAL A 271 -27.05 15.94 -12.16
CA VAL A 271 -27.94 17.12 -12.00
C VAL A 271 -27.42 18.35 -12.73
N GLU A 272 -26.10 18.42 -12.97
CA GLU A 272 -25.45 19.50 -13.73
C GLU A 272 -24.33 18.96 -14.58
N ILE A 273 -24.10 19.56 -15.76
CA ILE A 273 -22.91 19.33 -16.61
C ILE A 273 -22.41 20.70 -17.04
N PHE A 274 -21.15 21.00 -16.72
CA PHE A 274 -20.51 22.26 -17.07
C PHE A 274 -19.86 22.20 -18.46
N SER A 275 -19.59 23.36 -19.05
CA SER A 275 -18.92 23.46 -20.35
C SER A 275 -17.50 22.88 -20.36
N SER A 276 -16.86 22.74 -19.19
CA SER A 276 -15.59 22.05 -19.01
C SER A 276 -15.68 20.52 -19.17
N GLY A 277 -16.88 19.97 -19.12
CA GLY A 277 -17.14 18.54 -19.05
C GLY A 277 -17.27 18.00 -17.63
N ASP A 278 -16.96 18.80 -16.61
CA ASP A 278 -17.21 18.43 -15.21
C ASP A 278 -18.71 18.30 -14.96
N PHE A 279 -19.11 17.45 -14.01
CA PHE A 279 -20.51 17.25 -13.71
C PHE A 279 -20.76 17.04 -12.21
N VAL A 280 -22.00 17.34 -11.80
CA VAL A 280 -22.46 17.17 -10.43
C VAL A 280 -23.42 15.99 -10.34
N VAL A 281 -23.21 15.14 -9.33
CA VAL A 281 -24.09 14.02 -9.00
C VAL A 281 -24.77 14.25 -7.67
N ASN A 282 -26.08 14.03 -7.64
CA ASN A 282 -26.87 14.05 -6.42
C ASN A 282 -26.53 12.84 -5.53
N CYS A 283 -26.22 13.09 -4.26
CA CYS A 283 -25.88 12.06 -3.28
C CYS A 283 -27.00 11.90 -2.24
N TYR A 284 -26.90 10.91 -1.37
CA TYR A 284 -27.84 10.77 -0.26
C TYR A 284 -27.88 12.03 0.62
N THR A 285 -26.71 12.61 0.89
CA THR A 285 -26.60 13.94 1.51
C THR A 285 -25.53 14.73 0.76
N GLY A 286 -25.88 15.95 0.36
CA GLY A 286 -25.04 16.82 -0.44
C GLY A 286 -24.95 16.39 -1.90
N SER A 287 -24.00 16.96 -2.59
CA SER A 287 -23.71 16.68 -3.99
C SER A 287 -22.21 16.53 -4.22
N LEU A 288 -21.83 15.78 -5.26
CA LEU A 288 -20.44 15.46 -5.59
C LEU A 288 -20.08 16.02 -6.96
N LEU A 289 -19.07 16.87 -7.04
CA LEU A 289 -18.48 17.34 -8.29
C LEU A 289 -17.45 16.32 -8.78
N VAL A 290 -17.62 15.84 -10.00
CA VAL A 290 -16.70 14.94 -10.68
C VAL A 290 -15.90 15.73 -11.73
N THR A 291 -14.57 15.66 -11.66
CA THR A 291 -13.64 16.44 -12.50
C THR A 291 -12.69 15.60 -13.33
N GLU A 292 -12.55 14.29 -13.05
CA GLU A 292 -11.77 13.38 -13.88
C GLU A 292 -12.48 12.02 -13.95
N TYR A 293 -12.81 11.58 -15.16
CA TYR A 293 -13.55 10.33 -15.40
C TYR A 293 -13.31 9.78 -16.80
N ASP A 294 -13.60 8.49 -17.01
CA ASP A 294 -13.61 7.84 -18.31
C ASP A 294 -15.05 7.46 -18.68
N GLY A 295 -15.46 7.76 -19.88
CA GLY A 295 -16.77 7.44 -20.43
C GLY A 295 -17.57 8.67 -20.86
N THR A 296 -18.83 8.48 -21.22
CA THR A 296 -19.73 9.56 -21.64
C THR A 296 -20.89 9.68 -20.67
N VAL A 297 -21.16 10.89 -20.24
CA VAL A 297 -22.26 11.21 -19.32
C VAL A 297 -23.30 12.09 -19.98
N SER A 298 -24.53 12.07 -19.47
CA SER A 298 -25.62 12.90 -19.96
C SER A 298 -26.46 13.42 -18.79
N LEU A 299 -26.96 14.65 -18.93
CA LEU A 299 -27.78 15.30 -17.92
C LEU A 299 -29.04 14.47 -17.61
N SER A 300 -29.49 14.51 -16.39
CA SER A 300 -30.66 13.80 -15.85
C SER A 300 -30.61 12.28 -15.86
N LYS A 301 -29.53 11.67 -16.33
CA LYS A 301 -29.31 10.23 -16.19
C LYS A 301 -28.96 9.87 -14.76
N ILE A 302 -29.31 8.64 -14.34
CA ILE A 302 -29.07 8.14 -12.99
C ILE A 302 -28.06 6.99 -13.07
N PHE A 303 -27.00 7.08 -12.28
CA PHE A 303 -26.06 6.00 -12.10
C PHE A 303 -26.72 4.82 -11.40
N THR A 304 -26.40 3.61 -11.86
CA THR A 304 -26.78 2.34 -11.22
C THR A 304 -25.56 1.68 -10.59
N SER A 305 -25.75 1.10 -9.44
CA SER A 305 -24.76 0.28 -8.73
C SER A 305 -24.86 -1.18 -9.14
#